data_2ec45e3e36ed1f2f0254bc1c500b01fe
#
_entry.id   2ec45e3e36ed1f2f0254bc1c500b01fe
#
_cell.length_a   1.000
_cell.length_b   1.000
_cell.length_c   1.000
_cell.angle_alpha   90.00
_cell.angle_beta   90.00
_cell.angle_gamma   90.00
#
_symmetry.space_group_name_H-M   'P 1'
#
loop_
_entity.id
_entity.type
_entity.pdbx_description
1 polymer ?
#
loop_
_entity_poly.entity_id
_entity_poly.type
_entity_poly.pdbx_seq_one_letter_code
_entity_poly.pdbx_strand_id
1 'polypeptide(L)'
;MLVANAIFPELRGLSWNVTKMPEFFTLAKVSPSGVDIAASLSAYPRWHFSLSYEVLRAGAEGELETLLGFFLSCRGNAVDFLYRDPTDHIAERQVFGVGDGKTTIFQLCHSVGSYVEPVYDTTDEVIYIGDTKKEDGYTIRGGLASFTTPPSAGRHLAWSGEFYYRCRFKESSIEFQNFAFKLWSAKTVEFVTSRKVFAS
;
A
#
# COMPACT_ATOMS: atom_id res chain seq x y z
N MET A 1 -17.69 14.22 -7.22
CA MET A 1 -17.51 12.87 -7.79
C MET A 1 -16.47 12.18 -6.92
N LEU A 2 -16.79 11.05 -6.27
CA LEU A 2 -15.83 10.30 -5.46
C LEU A 2 -14.85 9.63 -6.42
N VAL A 3 -13.57 10.01 -6.36
CA VAL A 3 -12.53 9.42 -7.21
C VAL A 3 -12.03 8.17 -6.48
N ALA A 4 -12.68 7.04 -6.71
CA ALA A 4 -12.14 5.75 -6.28
C ALA A 4 -10.80 5.52 -7.00
N ASN A 5 -9.79 5.08 -6.26
CA ASN A 5 -8.42 4.84 -6.75
C ASN A 5 -7.61 6.07 -7.16
N ALA A 6 -7.88 7.25 -6.58
CA ALA A 6 -6.98 8.39 -6.73
C ALA A 6 -5.61 8.05 -6.12
N ILE A 7 -4.54 8.39 -6.83
CA ILE A 7 -3.17 8.22 -6.33
C ILE A 7 -2.80 9.44 -5.50
N PHE A 8 -2.23 9.21 -4.31
CA PHE A 8 -1.71 10.29 -3.46
C PHE A 8 -0.63 11.08 -4.22
N PRO A 9 -0.72 12.42 -4.27
CA PRO A 9 0.16 13.23 -5.07
C PRO A 9 1.61 13.20 -4.58
N GLU A 10 2.55 13.05 -5.51
CA GLU A 10 3.97 13.23 -5.24
C GLU A 10 4.27 14.73 -5.25
N LEU A 11 4.53 15.29 -4.07
CA LEU A 11 4.79 16.72 -3.90
C LEU A 11 6.26 16.97 -3.60
N ARG A 12 6.78 18.05 -4.19
CA ARG A 12 8.08 18.58 -3.79
C ARG A 12 7.97 19.15 -2.36
N GLY A 13 9.07 19.13 -1.60
CA GLY A 13 9.08 19.68 -0.23
C GLY A 13 8.66 18.68 0.84
N LEU A 14 8.53 17.38 0.50
CA LEU A 14 8.45 16.32 1.49
C LEU A 14 9.70 16.36 2.38
N SER A 15 9.51 16.38 3.67
CA SER A 15 10.59 16.26 4.66
C SER A 15 11.27 14.90 4.52
N TRP A 16 12.55 14.86 4.87
CA TRP A 16 13.30 13.59 4.96
C TRP A 16 12.75 12.66 6.06
N ASN A 17 11.90 13.17 6.95
CA ASN A 17 11.32 12.40 8.04
C ASN A 17 9.95 11.82 7.63
N VAL A 18 10.00 10.70 6.93
CA VAL A 18 8.83 9.88 6.61
C VAL A 18 8.80 8.71 7.58
N THR A 19 7.69 8.55 8.29
CA THR A 19 7.50 7.42 9.21
C THR A 19 6.63 6.36 8.56
N LYS A 20 7.10 5.11 8.62
CA LYS A 20 6.36 3.90 8.22
C LYS A 20 6.32 2.95 9.42
N MET A 21 5.13 2.67 9.95
CA MET A 21 4.96 1.89 11.17
C MET A 21 3.98 0.74 10.95
N PRO A 22 4.40 -0.54 11.10
CA PRO A 22 3.50 -1.67 11.08
C PRO A 22 2.78 -1.82 12.42
N GLU A 23 1.48 -2.07 12.39
CA GLU A 23 0.65 -2.36 13.56
C GLU A 23 -0.08 -3.69 13.37
N PHE A 24 0.13 -4.62 14.31
CA PHE A 24 -0.66 -5.84 14.41
C PHE A 24 -1.74 -5.70 15.46
N PHE A 25 -2.92 -6.21 15.17
CA PHE A 25 -3.96 -6.34 16.19
C PHE A 25 -3.69 -7.61 17.00
N THR A 26 -3.10 -7.42 18.21
CA THR A 26 -2.71 -8.51 19.10
C THR A 26 -3.49 -8.45 20.42
N LEU A 27 -3.81 -9.61 20.96
CA LEU A 27 -4.34 -9.78 22.31
C LEU A 27 -3.25 -10.44 23.16
N ALA A 28 -2.81 -9.75 24.21
CA ALA A 28 -1.87 -10.30 25.18
C ALA A 28 -2.49 -10.26 26.59
N LYS A 29 -2.44 -11.37 27.31
CA LYS A 29 -2.92 -11.49 28.70
C LYS A 29 -1.97 -12.36 29.49
N VAL A 30 -1.81 -12.03 30.77
CA VAL A 30 -1.12 -12.88 31.74
C VAL A 30 -2.18 -13.68 32.49
N SER A 31 -2.03 -15.01 32.53
CA SER A 31 -2.91 -15.88 33.32
C SER A 31 -2.65 -15.68 34.81
N PRO A 32 -3.58 -16.06 35.69
CA PRO A 32 -3.37 -16.04 37.15
C PRO A 32 -2.15 -16.86 37.62
N SER A 33 -1.72 -17.83 36.80
CA SER A 33 -0.53 -18.66 37.07
C SER A 33 0.76 -18.04 36.56
N GLY A 34 0.74 -16.79 36.05
CA GLY A 34 1.92 -16.08 35.53
C GLY A 34 2.34 -16.47 34.11
N VAL A 35 1.49 -17.22 33.38
CA VAL A 35 1.80 -17.60 31.99
C VAL A 35 1.29 -16.52 31.04
N ASP A 36 2.18 -16.03 30.16
CA ASP A 36 1.82 -15.11 29.09
C ASP A 36 1.07 -15.85 27.97
N ILE A 37 -0.08 -15.31 27.59
CA ILE A 37 -0.89 -15.78 26.46
C ILE A 37 -0.98 -14.62 25.48
N ALA A 38 -0.43 -14.81 24.27
CA ALA A 38 -0.51 -13.81 23.20
C ALA A 38 -1.09 -14.46 21.93
N ALA A 39 -2.01 -13.74 21.28
CA ALA A 39 -2.58 -14.14 20.01
C ALA A 39 -2.63 -12.93 19.05
N SER A 40 -2.21 -13.12 17.81
CA SER A 40 -2.43 -12.14 16.76
C SER A 40 -3.80 -12.35 16.16
N LEU A 41 -4.62 -11.29 16.14
CA LEU A 41 -5.95 -11.29 15.53
C LEU A 41 -5.94 -10.78 14.08
N SER A 42 -4.75 -10.40 13.57
CA SER A 42 -4.55 -10.01 12.18
C SER A 42 -3.45 -10.85 11.53
N ALA A 43 -3.71 -11.33 10.30
CA ALA A 43 -2.72 -12.08 9.53
C ALA A 43 -1.58 -11.18 9.03
N TYR A 44 -1.89 -9.92 8.73
CA TYR A 44 -0.96 -8.94 8.19
C TYR A 44 -1.05 -7.64 8.98
N PRO A 45 0.01 -6.82 9.03
CA PRO A 45 -0.01 -5.54 9.72
C PRO A 45 -0.92 -4.53 9.01
N ARG A 46 -1.35 -3.55 9.75
CA ARG A 46 -1.83 -2.28 9.22
C ARG A 46 -0.63 -1.35 9.18
N TRP A 47 -0.33 -0.80 8.01
CA TRP A 47 0.73 0.17 7.87
C TRP A 47 0.21 1.57 8.16
N HIS A 48 0.91 2.29 9.01
CA HIS A 48 0.71 3.70 9.30
C HIS A 48 1.83 4.49 8.63
N PHE A 49 1.46 5.52 7.90
CA PHE A 49 2.38 6.44 7.27
C PHE A 49 2.16 7.83 7.87
N SER A 50 3.26 8.51 8.17
CA SER A 50 3.24 9.92 8.58
C SER A 50 4.23 10.69 7.73
N LEU A 51 3.73 11.67 6.99
CA LEU A 51 4.49 12.54 6.13
C LEU A 51 4.52 13.94 6.72
N SER A 52 5.61 14.65 6.50
CA SER A 52 5.76 16.05 6.91
C SER A 52 6.20 16.88 5.70
N TYR A 53 5.52 17.97 5.47
CA TYR A 53 5.86 18.93 4.43
C TYR A 53 6.29 20.25 5.07
N GLU A 54 7.58 20.56 4.97
CA GLU A 54 8.13 21.79 5.54
C GLU A 54 7.79 23.01 4.70
N VAL A 55 7.69 22.84 3.38
CA VAL A 55 7.37 23.91 2.46
C VAL A 55 6.37 23.43 1.41
N LEU A 56 5.19 24.04 1.42
CA LEU A 56 4.16 23.93 0.39
C LEU A 56 3.93 25.29 -0.19
N ARG A 57 4.16 25.47 -1.48
CA ARG A 57 4.00 26.75 -2.18
C ARG A 57 2.54 26.90 -2.60
N ALA A 58 2.00 28.09 -2.33
CA ALA A 58 0.68 28.48 -2.81
C ALA A 58 0.80 29.25 -4.13
N GLY A 59 -0.10 29.03 -5.05
CA GLY A 59 -0.19 29.73 -6.35
C GLY A 59 0.35 28.90 -7.50
N ALA A 60 1.28 29.44 -8.30
CA ALA A 60 1.69 28.84 -9.59
C ALA A 60 2.29 27.42 -9.47
N GLU A 61 2.99 27.12 -8.39
CA GLU A 61 3.50 25.76 -8.12
C GLU A 61 2.40 24.80 -7.65
N GLY A 62 1.38 25.34 -6.94
CA GLY A 62 0.15 24.61 -6.62
C GLY A 62 0.30 23.42 -5.66
N GLU A 63 1.39 23.30 -4.92
CA GLU A 63 1.62 22.17 -4.01
C GLU A 63 0.63 22.16 -2.85
N LEU A 64 0.35 23.33 -2.27
CA LEU A 64 -0.66 23.50 -1.22
C LEU A 64 -2.05 23.12 -1.76
N GLU A 65 -2.43 23.71 -2.88
CA GLU A 65 -3.74 23.48 -3.50
C GLU A 65 -3.91 22.02 -3.93
N THR A 66 -2.83 21.38 -4.38
CA THR A 66 -2.83 19.96 -4.76
C THR A 66 -3.10 19.08 -3.54
N LEU A 67 -2.38 19.28 -2.42
CA LEU A 67 -2.57 18.48 -1.21
C LEU A 67 -3.91 18.75 -0.56
N LEU A 68 -4.29 20.03 -0.42
CA LEU A 68 -5.58 20.43 0.14
C LEU A 68 -6.75 19.90 -0.71
N GLY A 69 -6.68 20.08 -2.04
CA GLY A 69 -7.69 19.57 -2.97
C GLY A 69 -7.83 18.04 -2.92
N PHE A 70 -6.69 17.34 -2.80
CA PHE A 70 -6.70 15.89 -2.62
C PHE A 70 -7.40 15.48 -1.33
N PHE A 71 -7.05 16.11 -0.19
CA PHE A 71 -7.69 15.85 1.10
C PHE A 71 -9.20 16.11 1.06
N LEU A 72 -9.62 17.23 0.45
CA LEU A 72 -11.03 17.57 0.29
C LEU A 72 -11.77 16.58 -0.62
N SER A 73 -11.13 16.10 -1.68
CA SER A 73 -11.71 15.08 -2.57
C SER A 73 -11.90 13.73 -1.86
N CYS A 74 -11.01 13.38 -0.94
CA CYS A 74 -11.14 12.21 -0.07
C CYS A 74 -12.17 12.41 1.05
N ARG A 75 -12.69 13.64 1.25
CA ARG A 75 -13.59 14.00 2.37
C ARG A 75 -13.01 13.62 3.73
N GLY A 76 -11.76 14.02 3.96
CA GLY A 76 -11.01 13.56 5.12
C GLY A 76 -10.76 12.06 5.05
N ASN A 77 -11.15 11.33 6.07
CA ASN A 77 -10.92 9.89 6.20
C ASN A 77 -12.03 9.00 5.60
N ALA A 78 -12.92 9.54 4.77
CA ALA A 78 -14.08 8.81 4.25
C ALA A 78 -13.79 7.96 3.00
N VAL A 79 -12.83 8.38 2.17
CA VAL A 79 -12.52 7.73 0.88
C VAL A 79 -11.09 7.23 0.88
N ASP A 80 -10.91 6.01 0.38
CA ASP A 80 -9.60 5.42 0.20
C ASP A 80 -8.92 5.95 -1.06
N PHE A 81 -7.60 5.96 -1.01
CA PHE A 81 -6.71 6.32 -2.10
C PHE A 81 -5.54 5.34 -2.20
N LEU A 82 -4.77 5.42 -3.27
CA LEU A 82 -3.57 4.64 -3.47
C LEU A 82 -2.34 5.46 -3.08
N TYR A 83 -1.49 4.91 -2.25
CA TYR A 83 -0.22 5.50 -1.87
C TYR A 83 0.94 4.69 -2.43
N ARG A 84 1.79 5.36 -3.19
CA ARG A 84 3.06 4.84 -3.67
C ARG A 84 4.14 5.21 -2.66
N ASP A 85 4.63 4.23 -1.90
CA ASP A 85 5.72 4.48 -0.97
C ASP A 85 7.02 4.68 -1.76
N PRO A 86 7.67 5.85 -1.71
CA PRO A 86 8.89 6.09 -2.48
C PRO A 86 10.02 5.12 -2.20
N THR A 87 10.01 4.48 -1.04
CA THR A 87 11.06 3.55 -0.59
C THR A 87 10.72 2.08 -0.80
N ASP A 88 9.44 1.76 -1.05
CA ASP A 88 8.96 0.39 -1.05
C ASP A 88 7.68 0.25 -1.90
N HIS A 89 7.84 0.28 -3.21
CA HIS A 89 6.73 0.19 -4.18
C HIS A 89 7.06 -0.70 -5.38
N ILE A 90 8.29 -1.23 -5.46
CA ILE A 90 8.76 -2.03 -6.59
C ILE A 90 8.91 -3.48 -6.16
N ALA A 91 8.29 -4.38 -6.91
CA ALA A 91 8.52 -5.81 -6.82
C ALA A 91 9.48 -6.24 -7.94
N GLU A 92 10.59 -6.85 -7.58
CA GLU A 92 11.55 -7.41 -8.53
C GLU A 92 11.62 -8.93 -8.35
N ARG A 93 11.03 -9.68 -9.30
CA ARG A 93 10.98 -11.15 -9.29
C ARG A 93 10.54 -11.73 -7.94
N GLN A 94 9.56 -11.10 -7.30
CA GLN A 94 9.00 -11.56 -6.05
C GLN A 94 8.25 -12.87 -6.23
N VAL A 95 8.65 -13.91 -5.51
CA VAL A 95 7.99 -15.21 -5.56
C VAL A 95 6.65 -15.10 -4.83
N PHE A 96 5.57 -15.49 -5.51
CA PHE A 96 4.21 -15.48 -4.96
C PHE A 96 3.55 -16.86 -4.90
N GLY A 97 4.23 -17.90 -5.38
CA GLY A 97 3.70 -19.24 -5.31
C GLY A 97 4.57 -20.28 -6.04
N VAL A 98 4.10 -21.51 -5.99
CA VAL A 98 4.65 -22.64 -6.73
C VAL A 98 3.51 -23.32 -7.46
N GLY A 99 3.67 -23.57 -8.75
CA GLY A 99 2.70 -24.30 -9.54
C GLY A 99 2.49 -25.72 -8.99
N ASP A 100 1.27 -26.20 -9.03
CA ASP A 100 0.86 -27.54 -8.63
C ASP A 100 0.22 -28.35 -9.79
N GLY A 101 0.11 -27.73 -10.96
CA GLY A 101 -0.56 -28.28 -12.14
C GLY A 101 -2.09 -28.30 -12.08
N LYS A 102 -2.70 -27.66 -11.05
CA LYS A 102 -4.15 -27.65 -10.82
C LYS A 102 -4.69 -26.25 -10.53
N THR A 103 -4.02 -25.53 -9.67
CA THR A 103 -4.41 -24.18 -9.25
C THR A 103 -4.16 -23.17 -10.35
N THR A 104 -5.14 -22.33 -10.63
CA THR A 104 -5.06 -21.28 -11.66
C THR A 104 -4.99 -19.87 -11.07
N ILE A 105 -5.35 -19.67 -9.80
CA ILE A 105 -5.43 -18.34 -9.17
C ILE A 105 -4.44 -18.27 -8.03
N PHE A 106 -3.56 -17.25 -8.07
CA PHE A 106 -2.53 -17.02 -7.07
C PHE A 106 -2.54 -15.55 -6.64
N GLN A 107 -2.35 -15.30 -5.34
CA GLN A 107 -2.22 -13.96 -4.80
C GLN A 107 -0.79 -13.44 -5.01
N LEU A 108 -0.65 -12.28 -5.64
CA LEU A 108 0.63 -11.57 -5.71
C LEU A 108 1.04 -11.10 -4.31
N CYS A 109 2.32 -11.22 -4.04
CA CYS A 109 2.90 -10.89 -2.75
C CYS A 109 4.10 -9.97 -2.91
N HIS A 110 4.40 -9.26 -1.85
CA HIS A 110 5.63 -8.51 -1.66
C HIS A 110 6.30 -8.96 -0.36
N SER A 111 7.63 -8.92 -0.30
CA SER A 111 8.38 -9.37 0.87
C SER A 111 9.21 -8.24 1.49
N VAL A 112 9.14 -8.15 2.81
CA VAL A 112 10.00 -7.29 3.64
C VAL A 112 10.92 -8.22 4.45
N GLY A 113 12.13 -8.43 3.97
CA GLY A 113 13.02 -9.45 4.52
C GLY A 113 12.44 -10.85 4.34
N SER A 114 12.23 -11.57 5.44
CA SER A 114 11.60 -12.90 5.44
C SER A 114 10.06 -12.87 5.56
N TYR A 115 9.48 -11.70 5.80
CA TYR A 115 8.04 -11.54 5.94
C TYR A 115 7.40 -11.30 4.57
N VAL A 116 6.28 -11.97 4.30
CA VAL A 116 5.56 -11.89 3.02
C VAL A 116 4.12 -11.45 3.27
N GLU A 117 3.67 -10.46 2.53
CA GLU A 117 2.30 -9.97 2.58
C GLU A 117 1.67 -9.85 1.17
N PRO A 118 0.34 -9.97 1.06
CA PRO A 118 -0.34 -9.82 -0.22
C PRO A 118 -0.36 -8.36 -0.68
N VAL A 119 -0.26 -8.16 -2.00
CA VAL A 119 -0.50 -6.88 -2.65
C VAL A 119 -1.80 -6.95 -3.45
N TYR A 120 -2.53 -5.85 -3.50
CA TYR A 120 -3.86 -5.80 -4.10
C TYR A 120 -3.94 -4.82 -5.27
N ASP A 121 -3.23 -3.72 -5.18
CA ASP A 121 -3.22 -2.66 -6.19
C ASP A 121 -1.84 -2.63 -6.85
N THR A 122 -1.78 -3.10 -8.09
CA THR A 122 -0.54 -3.30 -8.85
C THR A 122 -0.63 -2.68 -10.23
N THR A 123 0.53 -2.39 -10.84
CA THR A 123 0.64 -1.92 -12.23
C THR A 123 1.94 -2.43 -12.86
N ASP A 124 2.01 -2.41 -14.18
CA ASP A 124 3.17 -2.83 -14.98
C ASP A 124 3.66 -4.25 -14.66
N GLU A 125 2.70 -5.14 -14.39
CA GLU A 125 2.97 -6.48 -13.92
C GLU A 125 3.56 -7.37 -15.02
N VAL A 126 4.64 -8.02 -14.68
CA VAL A 126 5.28 -9.05 -15.49
C VAL A 126 5.36 -10.34 -14.68
N ILE A 127 4.80 -11.42 -15.22
CA ILE A 127 4.82 -12.75 -14.60
C ILE A 127 5.95 -13.59 -15.14
N TYR A 128 6.56 -14.37 -14.25
CA TYR A 128 7.59 -15.36 -14.56
C TYR A 128 7.17 -16.73 -14.05
N ILE A 129 7.44 -17.76 -14.85
CA ILE A 129 7.31 -19.17 -14.46
C ILE A 129 8.70 -19.80 -14.52
N GLY A 130 9.29 -20.05 -13.35
CA GLY A 130 10.73 -20.28 -13.25
C GLY A 130 11.50 -19.05 -13.70
N ASP A 131 12.44 -19.22 -14.64
CA ASP A 131 13.23 -18.10 -15.17
C ASP A 131 12.63 -17.46 -16.42
N THR A 132 11.54 -17.99 -16.93
CA THR A 132 10.95 -17.55 -18.20
C THR A 132 9.83 -16.55 -17.97
N LYS A 133 9.91 -15.39 -18.63
CA LYS A 133 8.83 -14.42 -18.70
C LYS A 133 7.64 -15.04 -19.44
N LYS A 134 6.45 -14.87 -18.87
CA LYS A 134 5.20 -15.30 -19.50
C LYS A 134 4.56 -14.08 -20.18
N GLU A 135 4.39 -14.18 -21.50
CA GLU A 135 3.89 -13.07 -22.31
C GLU A 135 2.35 -12.99 -22.32
N ASP A 136 1.67 -14.14 -22.21
CA ASP A 136 0.21 -14.23 -22.33
C ASP A 136 -0.39 -15.35 -21.46
N GLY A 137 -1.72 -15.54 -21.53
CA GLY A 137 -2.42 -16.62 -20.84
C GLY A 137 -2.60 -16.39 -19.36
N TYR A 138 -2.55 -15.13 -18.90
CA TYR A 138 -2.91 -14.75 -17.55
C TYR A 138 -3.59 -13.36 -17.52
N THR A 139 -4.29 -13.08 -16.46
CA THR A 139 -4.84 -11.75 -16.14
C THR A 139 -4.56 -11.42 -14.68
N ILE A 140 -4.38 -10.13 -14.37
CA ILE A 140 -4.18 -9.68 -12.99
C ILE A 140 -5.29 -8.71 -12.63
N ARG A 141 -5.96 -8.99 -11.52
CA ARG A 141 -7.02 -8.11 -10.97
C ARG A 141 -6.99 -8.17 -9.44
N GLY A 142 -6.93 -7.01 -8.79
CA GLY A 142 -6.92 -6.93 -7.32
C GLY A 142 -5.78 -7.73 -6.69
N GLY A 143 -4.60 -7.77 -7.34
CA GLY A 143 -3.46 -8.56 -6.89
C GLY A 143 -3.58 -10.07 -7.10
N LEU A 144 -4.65 -10.55 -7.75
CA LEU A 144 -4.82 -11.96 -8.10
C LEU A 144 -4.37 -12.21 -9.53
N ALA A 145 -3.36 -13.06 -9.69
CA ALA A 145 -2.92 -13.58 -10.98
C ALA A 145 -3.75 -14.82 -11.34
N SER A 146 -4.56 -14.72 -12.39
CA SER A 146 -5.42 -15.80 -12.89
C SER A 146 -4.86 -16.33 -14.20
N PHE A 147 -4.45 -17.60 -14.21
CA PHE A 147 -3.88 -18.28 -15.36
C PHE A 147 -4.95 -19.03 -16.15
N THR A 148 -4.90 -18.96 -17.46
CA THR A 148 -5.77 -19.73 -18.35
C THR A 148 -5.48 -21.24 -18.25
N THR A 149 -4.20 -21.60 -18.07
CA THR A 149 -3.77 -22.97 -17.87
C THR A 149 -2.96 -23.05 -16.58
N PRO A 150 -3.24 -24.03 -15.69
CA PRO A 150 -2.51 -24.15 -14.43
C PRO A 150 -0.99 -24.23 -14.65
N PRO A 151 -0.18 -23.47 -13.93
CA PRO A 151 1.28 -23.59 -13.98
C PRO A 151 1.74 -24.98 -13.55
N SER A 152 2.71 -25.55 -14.29
CA SER A 152 3.22 -26.90 -14.06
C SER A 152 3.75 -27.07 -12.64
N ALA A 153 3.56 -28.26 -12.07
CA ALA A 153 4.01 -28.59 -10.72
C ALA A 153 5.51 -28.36 -10.52
N GLY A 154 5.88 -27.82 -9.37
CA GLY A 154 7.25 -27.54 -8.96
C GLY A 154 7.87 -26.28 -9.58
N ARG A 155 7.15 -25.54 -10.43
CA ARG A 155 7.68 -24.29 -11.00
C ARG A 155 7.37 -23.11 -10.08
N HIS A 156 8.39 -22.34 -9.70
CA HIS A 156 8.22 -21.10 -8.97
C HIS A 156 7.52 -20.06 -9.85
N LEU A 157 6.57 -19.34 -9.23
CA LEU A 157 5.86 -18.23 -9.83
C LEU A 157 6.41 -16.96 -9.21
N ALA A 158 6.90 -16.06 -10.06
CA ALA A 158 7.42 -14.78 -9.61
C ALA A 158 6.82 -13.65 -10.45
N TRP A 159 6.82 -12.43 -9.90
CA TRP A 159 6.35 -11.24 -10.59
C TRP A 159 7.28 -10.06 -10.40
N SER A 160 7.23 -9.14 -11.32
CA SER A 160 7.83 -7.81 -11.23
C SER A 160 6.79 -6.77 -11.62
N GLY A 161 6.88 -5.60 -11.02
CA GLY A 161 5.97 -4.49 -11.27
C GLY A 161 5.98 -3.49 -10.13
N GLU A 162 5.05 -2.56 -10.16
CA GLU A 162 4.84 -1.63 -9.07
C GLU A 162 3.60 -2.00 -8.28
N PHE A 163 3.58 -1.64 -7.00
CA PHE A 163 2.40 -1.82 -6.14
C PHE A 163 2.13 -0.58 -5.31
N TYR A 164 0.89 -0.47 -4.86
CA TYR A 164 0.40 0.64 -4.06
C TYR A 164 -0.18 0.12 -2.76
N TYR A 165 -0.01 0.91 -1.70
CA TYR A 165 -0.74 0.73 -0.46
C TYR A 165 -2.10 1.43 -0.59
N ARG A 166 -3.19 0.68 -0.44
CA ARG A 166 -4.51 1.28 -0.33
C ARG A 166 -4.68 1.88 1.04
N CYS A 167 -4.78 3.20 1.10
CA CYS A 167 -4.77 3.97 2.32
C CYS A 167 -6.02 4.83 2.47
N ARG A 168 -6.25 5.31 3.67
CA ARG A 168 -7.16 6.42 3.98
C ARG A 168 -6.50 7.34 4.99
N PHE A 169 -6.84 8.60 4.99
CA PHE A 169 -6.38 9.50 6.03
C PHE A 169 -6.80 8.99 7.41
N LYS A 170 -5.96 9.16 8.38
CA LYS A 170 -6.22 8.72 9.76
C LYS A 170 -7.27 9.60 10.42
N GLU A 171 -7.13 10.91 10.22
CA GLU A 171 -8.00 11.93 10.79
C GLU A 171 -8.93 12.56 9.74
N SER A 172 -10.04 13.12 10.19
CA SER A 172 -10.99 13.86 9.35
C SER A 172 -10.59 15.33 9.11
N SER A 173 -9.50 15.77 9.73
CA SER A 173 -8.93 17.11 9.60
C SER A 173 -7.43 17.04 9.30
N ILE A 174 -6.93 18.08 8.66
CA ILE A 174 -5.51 18.30 8.38
C ILE A 174 -5.18 19.78 8.65
N GLU A 175 -4.04 20.02 9.30
CA GLU A 175 -3.60 21.38 9.62
C GLU A 175 -2.56 21.86 8.62
N PHE A 176 -2.79 23.06 8.09
CA PHE A 176 -1.85 23.81 7.27
C PHE A 176 -1.46 25.08 7.97
N GLN A 177 -0.17 25.33 8.12
CA GLN A 177 0.36 26.51 8.78
C GLN A 177 1.04 27.45 7.78
N ASN A 178 0.55 28.68 7.66
CA ASN A 178 1.22 29.72 6.88
C ASN A 178 2.34 30.33 7.73
N PHE A 179 3.57 30.32 7.25
CA PHE A 179 4.72 30.88 7.96
C PHE A 179 5.40 32.04 7.22
N ALA A 180 5.08 32.22 5.92
CA ALA A 180 5.55 33.34 5.12
C ALA A 180 4.62 33.55 3.91
N PHE A 181 4.80 34.64 3.18
CA PHE A 181 3.99 34.93 2.00
C PHE A 181 4.04 33.77 0.99
N LYS A 182 2.88 33.18 0.72
CA LYS A 182 2.69 31.99 -0.15
C LYS A 182 3.47 30.74 0.27
N LEU A 183 3.99 30.68 1.50
CA LEU A 183 4.70 29.51 2.02
C LEU A 183 3.94 28.94 3.19
N TRP A 184 3.65 27.66 3.09
CA TRP A 184 2.88 26.87 4.06
C TRP A 184 3.63 25.62 4.46
N SER A 185 3.25 25.05 5.57
CA SER A 185 3.72 23.74 6.01
C SER A 185 2.56 22.88 6.44
N ALA A 186 2.73 21.56 6.34
CA ALA A 186 1.86 20.56 6.91
C ALA A 186 2.74 19.60 7.72
N LYS A 187 2.80 19.78 9.03
CA LYS A 187 3.71 19.04 9.92
C LYS A 187 3.37 17.56 10.02
N THR A 188 2.09 17.22 9.85
CA THR A 188 1.62 15.87 10.07
C THR A 188 0.50 15.56 9.08
N VAL A 189 0.83 14.73 8.09
CA VAL A 189 -0.12 14.15 7.15
C VAL A 189 -0.12 12.65 7.37
N GLU A 190 -1.10 12.15 8.13
CA GLU A 190 -1.16 10.75 8.53
C GLU A 190 -2.22 9.98 7.76
N PHE A 191 -1.86 8.79 7.34
CA PHE A 191 -2.80 7.85 6.75
C PHE A 191 -2.44 6.41 7.10
N VAL A 192 -3.40 5.54 6.97
CA VAL A 192 -3.26 4.14 7.35
C VAL A 192 -3.79 3.26 6.24
N THR A 193 -3.23 2.06 6.09
CA THR A 193 -3.74 1.10 5.11
C THR A 193 -5.17 0.70 5.46
N SER A 194 -6.02 0.73 4.43
CA SER A 194 -7.42 0.34 4.51
C SER A 194 -7.57 -1.11 4.04
N ARG A 195 -8.28 -1.91 4.84
CA ARG A 195 -8.67 -3.27 4.47
C ARG A 195 -10.15 -3.25 4.09
N LYS A 196 -10.45 -3.04 2.82
CA LYS A 196 -11.79 -3.34 2.32
C LYS A 196 -11.85 -4.80 1.92
N VAL A 197 -12.83 -5.51 2.42
CA VAL A 197 -13.24 -6.77 1.83
C VAL A 197 -13.82 -6.38 0.47
N PHE A 198 -13.14 -6.75 -0.62
CA PHE A 198 -13.75 -6.65 -1.94
C PHE A 198 -14.97 -7.59 -1.90
N ALA A 199 -16.16 -7.01 -1.90
CA ALA A 199 -17.36 -7.78 -2.15
C ALA A 199 -17.19 -8.40 -3.53
N SER A 200 -17.13 -9.72 -3.58
CA SER A 200 -17.10 -10.56 -4.77
C SER A 200 -18.33 -10.32 -5.63
#